data_265919703c5edebbf0c1544784779985
#
_entry.id   265919703c5edebbf0c1544784779985
#
_cell.length_a   1.000
_cell.length_b   1.000
_cell.length_c   1.000
_cell.angle_alpha   90.00
_cell.angle_beta   90.00
_cell.angle_gamma   90.00
#
_symmetry.space_group_name_H-M   'P 1'
#
loop_
_entity.id
_entity.type
_entity.pdbx_description
1 polymer ?
#
loop_
_entity_poly.entity_id
_entity_poly.type
_entity_poly.pdbx_seq_one_letter_code
_entity_poly.pdbx_strand_id
1 'polypeptide(L)'
;MQNKSPNSRFGIDINEYTQDVNFQVLATKIDFLYLRASGSATGRFRVDRKFIGFAREARNYGIPVGAYHFGVPSYDLTDADRQCDDFIDVLQQGFGAKDYGDLFPVLDVETPVENKLPTATLIDWIDRFRKRFEKKTRRRLMLYTGAFFIDEYNNFYVPGRGYPLKNMLLWIAMYTKIPGNPPYPKDQGGWSKWRIWQFSEDLVVEGVGNPVDANWGPDNVDLLTQPSIVTGLKAIESGGQVIVSWSRVPDVDLLGYNIFANGNWLGTVDAEDTEFRIARSKIPVKTGTAVKIAVEAFDYDGEVSKRRATVTL
;
A
#
# COMPACT_ATOMS: atom_id res chain seq x y z
N MET A 1 -18.10 1.37 -10.78
CA MET A 1 -16.61 1.41 -10.92
C MET A 1 -16.23 0.99 -12.33
N GLN A 2 -14.95 1.07 -12.69
CA GLN A 2 -14.48 0.61 -14.01
C GLN A 2 -14.51 -0.92 -14.14
N ASN A 3 -14.63 -1.42 -15.38
CA ASN A 3 -14.29 -2.82 -15.69
C ASN A 3 -12.77 -2.97 -15.78
N LYS A 4 -12.24 -4.20 -15.72
CA LYS A 4 -10.83 -4.45 -16.03
C LYS A 4 -10.51 -4.00 -17.47
N SER A 5 -9.32 -3.48 -17.68
CA SER A 5 -8.82 -3.18 -19.03
C SER A 5 -8.17 -4.43 -19.66
N PRO A 6 -7.88 -4.40 -20.97
CA PRO A 6 -7.07 -5.46 -21.61
C PRO A 6 -5.65 -5.59 -21.04
N ASN A 7 -5.13 -4.52 -20.42
CA ASN A 7 -3.78 -4.46 -19.86
C ASN A 7 -3.75 -4.69 -18.34
N SER A 8 -4.91 -4.88 -17.71
CA SER A 8 -4.99 -5.11 -16.26
C SER A 8 -4.12 -6.27 -15.85
N ARG A 9 -3.26 -6.01 -14.85
CA ARG A 9 -2.32 -6.97 -14.32
C ARG A 9 -3.04 -8.05 -13.52
N PHE A 10 -2.53 -9.27 -13.61
CA PHE A 10 -3.10 -10.42 -12.93
C PHE A 10 -2.30 -10.77 -11.68
N GLY A 11 -2.96 -10.90 -10.54
CA GLY A 11 -2.36 -11.32 -9.29
C GLY A 11 -3.21 -12.32 -8.53
N ILE A 12 -2.63 -12.90 -7.51
CA ILE A 12 -3.34 -13.77 -6.56
C ILE A 12 -3.06 -13.32 -5.13
N ASP A 13 -3.91 -13.78 -4.22
CA ASP A 13 -3.58 -13.70 -2.80
C ASP A 13 -3.65 -15.08 -2.14
N ILE A 14 -2.72 -15.32 -1.22
CA ILE A 14 -2.50 -16.62 -0.59
C ILE A 14 -2.22 -16.48 0.90
N ASN A 15 -2.40 -17.58 1.62
CA ASN A 15 -2.24 -17.64 3.07
C ASN A 15 -1.68 -18.99 3.52
N GLU A 16 -1.63 -19.24 4.82
CA GLU A 16 -1.09 -20.47 5.40
C GLU A 16 -1.80 -21.76 4.99
N TYR A 17 -3.02 -21.66 4.48
CA TYR A 17 -3.79 -22.83 4.00
C TYR A 17 -3.47 -23.18 2.55
N THR A 18 -2.82 -22.30 1.80
CA THR A 18 -2.38 -22.56 0.43
C THR A 18 -1.30 -23.65 0.42
N GLN A 19 -1.49 -24.67 -0.41
CA GLN A 19 -0.63 -25.85 -0.49
C GLN A 19 0.37 -25.71 -1.66
N ASP A 20 1.53 -26.34 -1.50
CA ASP A 20 2.50 -26.64 -2.58
C ASP A 20 2.77 -25.44 -3.54
N VAL A 21 3.24 -24.32 -2.99
CA VAL A 21 3.56 -23.16 -3.81
C VAL A 21 4.95 -23.31 -4.45
N ASN A 22 4.99 -23.39 -5.77
CA ASN A 22 6.21 -23.33 -6.57
C ASN A 22 6.42 -21.90 -7.09
N PHE A 23 7.17 -21.08 -6.36
CA PHE A 23 7.39 -19.67 -6.69
C PHE A 23 8.11 -19.45 -8.02
N GLN A 24 8.96 -20.38 -8.45
CA GLN A 24 9.63 -20.32 -9.76
C GLN A 24 8.62 -20.39 -10.91
N VAL A 25 7.66 -21.30 -10.82
CA VAL A 25 6.58 -21.42 -11.80
C VAL A 25 5.64 -20.23 -11.67
N LEU A 26 5.23 -19.89 -10.45
CA LEU A 26 4.27 -18.84 -10.17
C LEU A 26 4.73 -17.46 -10.70
N ALA A 27 6.02 -17.15 -10.61
CA ALA A 27 6.63 -15.92 -11.15
C ALA A 27 6.42 -15.74 -12.66
N THR A 28 6.09 -16.80 -13.40
CA THR A 28 5.77 -16.74 -14.84
C THR A 28 4.30 -16.59 -15.13
N LYS A 29 3.43 -16.63 -14.11
CA LYS A 29 1.97 -16.70 -14.24
C LYS A 29 1.24 -15.48 -13.68
N ILE A 30 1.88 -14.74 -12.79
CA ILE A 30 1.28 -13.59 -12.11
C ILE A 30 2.17 -12.35 -12.21
N ASP A 31 1.57 -11.18 -12.14
CA ASP A 31 2.28 -9.89 -12.13
C ASP A 31 2.53 -9.41 -10.69
N PHE A 32 1.71 -9.83 -9.71
CA PHE A 32 1.84 -9.44 -8.31
C PHE A 32 1.22 -10.48 -7.35
N LEU A 33 1.65 -10.44 -6.09
CA LEU A 33 1.23 -11.37 -5.05
C LEU A 33 0.88 -10.63 -3.76
N TYR A 34 -0.24 -11.00 -3.13
CA TYR A 34 -0.52 -10.63 -1.76
C TYR A 34 -0.48 -11.83 -0.82
N LEU A 35 0.03 -11.60 0.39
CA LEU A 35 0.17 -12.62 1.44
C LEU A 35 -0.61 -12.18 2.68
N ARG A 36 -1.38 -13.09 3.29
CA ARG A 36 -1.86 -12.83 4.64
C ARG A 36 -0.66 -12.84 5.59
N ALA A 37 -0.38 -11.68 6.22
CA ALA A 37 0.67 -11.60 7.22
C ALA A 37 0.16 -12.01 8.61
N SER A 38 -1.05 -11.59 8.95
CA SER A 38 -1.65 -11.81 10.26
C SER A 38 -3.17 -11.67 10.22
N GLY A 39 -3.83 -12.06 11.30
CA GLY A 39 -5.26 -11.91 11.45
C GLY A 39 -5.72 -11.98 12.89
N SER A 40 -6.91 -11.46 13.16
CA SER A 40 -7.53 -11.44 14.48
C SER A 40 -8.87 -12.20 14.53
N ALA A 41 -9.12 -13.10 13.56
CA ALA A 41 -10.40 -13.78 13.36
C ALA A 41 -10.96 -14.54 14.60
N THR A 42 -10.10 -14.90 15.53
CA THR A 42 -10.49 -15.59 16.78
C THR A 42 -10.54 -14.64 17.98
N GLY A 43 -10.58 -13.32 17.75
CA GLY A 43 -10.47 -12.32 18.83
C GLY A 43 -9.05 -12.22 19.43
N ARG A 44 -8.08 -12.91 18.83
CA ARG A 44 -6.66 -12.86 19.21
C ARG A 44 -5.81 -12.64 17.96
N PHE A 45 -4.86 -11.74 18.07
CA PHE A 45 -3.87 -11.52 17.02
C PHE A 45 -3.05 -12.80 16.80
N ARG A 46 -2.87 -13.15 15.53
CA ARG A 46 -2.10 -14.33 15.11
C ARG A 46 -1.33 -14.04 13.84
N VAL A 47 -0.05 -14.39 13.84
CA VAL A 47 0.79 -14.35 12.64
C VAL A 47 0.48 -15.54 11.74
N ASP A 48 0.40 -15.33 10.44
CA ASP A 48 0.29 -16.40 9.45
C ASP A 48 1.62 -17.19 9.38
N ARG A 49 1.54 -18.51 9.55
CA ARG A 49 2.72 -19.37 9.71
C ARG A 49 3.62 -19.42 8.47
N LYS A 50 3.06 -19.20 7.27
CA LYS A 50 3.81 -19.24 6.02
C LYS A 50 4.28 -17.86 5.55
N PHE A 51 3.78 -16.78 6.14
CA PHE A 51 4.03 -15.41 5.68
C PHE A 51 5.52 -15.12 5.45
N ILE A 52 6.36 -15.30 6.47
CA ILE A 52 7.79 -14.94 6.40
C ILE A 52 8.51 -15.76 5.31
N GLY A 53 8.19 -17.06 5.23
CA GLY A 53 8.76 -17.93 4.18
C GLY A 53 8.31 -17.54 2.80
N PHE A 54 7.02 -17.31 2.60
CA PHE A 54 6.45 -16.91 1.32
C PHE A 54 6.93 -15.52 0.86
N ALA A 55 7.03 -14.55 1.77
CA ALA A 55 7.54 -13.22 1.46
C ALA A 55 8.97 -13.26 0.92
N ARG A 56 9.83 -14.07 1.56
CA ARG A 56 11.21 -14.27 1.10
C ARG A 56 11.27 -14.96 -0.26
N GLU A 57 10.52 -16.06 -0.44
CA GLU A 57 10.51 -16.81 -1.70
C GLU A 57 9.95 -15.97 -2.86
N ALA A 58 8.86 -15.22 -2.66
CA ALA A 58 8.32 -14.31 -3.66
C ALA A 58 9.38 -13.32 -4.16
N ARG A 59 10.09 -12.67 -3.23
CA ARG A 59 11.16 -11.73 -3.58
C ARG A 59 12.35 -12.39 -4.26
N ASN A 60 12.74 -13.61 -3.84
CA ASN A 60 13.82 -14.37 -4.47
C ASN A 60 13.55 -14.65 -5.96
N TYR A 61 12.27 -14.84 -6.32
CA TYR A 61 11.85 -15.05 -7.70
C TYR A 61 11.37 -13.77 -8.40
N GLY A 62 11.56 -12.59 -7.79
CA GLY A 62 11.24 -11.30 -8.40
C GLY A 62 9.75 -11.00 -8.52
N ILE A 63 8.90 -11.65 -7.74
CA ILE A 63 7.46 -11.37 -7.70
C ILE A 63 7.25 -10.14 -6.80
N PRO A 64 6.68 -9.03 -7.31
CA PRO A 64 6.26 -7.91 -6.46
C PRO A 64 5.27 -8.40 -5.41
N VAL A 65 5.58 -8.21 -4.12
CA VAL A 65 4.82 -8.79 -3.04
C VAL A 65 4.37 -7.76 -2.00
N GLY A 66 3.08 -7.82 -1.65
CA GLY A 66 2.48 -7.09 -0.55
C GLY A 66 1.90 -8.03 0.51
N ALA A 67 1.38 -7.45 1.57
CA ALA A 67 0.76 -8.25 2.62
C ALA A 67 -0.46 -7.56 3.22
N TYR A 68 -1.37 -8.39 3.79
CA TYR A 68 -2.56 -7.91 4.44
C TYR A 68 -2.71 -8.44 5.86
N HIS A 69 -3.42 -7.66 6.68
CA HIS A 69 -3.90 -8.05 7.99
C HIS A 69 -5.39 -8.26 7.94
N PHE A 70 -5.88 -9.46 8.29
CA PHE A 70 -7.28 -9.74 8.50
C PHE A 70 -7.74 -9.10 9.81
N GLY A 71 -8.24 -7.87 9.71
CA GLY A 71 -8.67 -7.04 10.82
C GLY A 71 -10.07 -7.43 11.29
N VAL A 72 -10.27 -7.46 12.60
CA VAL A 72 -11.58 -7.72 13.18
C VAL A 72 -11.99 -6.54 14.05
N PRO A 73 -12.80 -5.60 13.50
CA PRO A 73 -13.26 -4.42 14.22
C PRO A 73 -14.05 -4.75 15.46
N SER A 74 -13.91 -3.94 16.51
CA SER A 74 -14.62 -4.06 17.76
C SER A 74 -15.14 -2.70 18.28
N TYR A 75 -15.93 -2.69 19.35
CA TYR A 75 -16.35 -1.46 20.02
C TYR A 75 -15.19 -0.72 20.70
N ASP A 76 -14.13 -1.45 21.07
CA ASP A 76 -12.92 -0.86 21.63
C ASP A 76 -12.03 -0.32 20.50
N LEU A 77 -12.16 0.96 20.20
CA LEU A 77 -11.34 1.61 19.19
C LEU A 77 -9.83 1.53 19.47
N THR A 78 -9.39 1.30 20.74
CA THR A 78 -7.98 1.10 21.05
C THR A 78 -7.45 -0.24 20.53
N ASP A 79 -8.34 -1.18 20.23
CA ASP A 79 -8.00 -2.44 19.59
C ASP A 79 -7.46 -2.24 18.16
N ALA A 80 -7.98 -1.24 17.42
CA ALA A 80 -7.39 -0.84 16.14
C ALA A 80 -5.91 -0.46 16.26
N ASP A 81 -5.54 0.21 17.35
CA ASP A 81 -4.14 0.58 17.63
C ASP A 81 -3.27 -0.65 17.86
N ARG A 82 -3.76 -1.62 18.64
CA ARG A 82 -3.02 -2.86 18.95
C ARG A 82 -2.84 -3.71 17.70
N GLN A 83 -3.92 -4.00 16.97
CA GLN A 83 -3.84 -4.77 15.72
C GLN A 83 -2.94 -4.10 14.69
N CYS A 84 -2.96 -2.76 14.60
CA CYS A 84 -2.08 -2.01 13.69
C CYS A 84 -0.59 -2.14 14.08
N ASP A 85 -0.26 -2.01 15.37
CA ASP A 85 1.12 -2.10 15.84
C ASP A 85 1.67 -3.51 15.61
N ASP A 86 0.91 -4.54 15.97
CA ASP A 86 1.27 -5.93 15.76
C ASP A 86 1.45 -6.26 14.26
N PHE A 87 0.57 -5.72 13.39
CA PHE A 87 0.72 -5.87 11.94
C PHE A 87 2.00 -5.24 11.41
N ILE A 88 2.33 -4.02 11.84
CA ILE A 88 3.59 -3.34 11.47
C ILE A 88 4.80 -4.19 11.86
N ASP A 89 4.79 -4.76 13.07
CA ASP A 89 5.89 -5.60 13.55
C ASP A 89 6.02 -6.90 12.72
N VAL A 90 4.91 -7.52 12.33
CA VAL A 90 4.91 -8.71 11.46
C VAL A 90 5.42 -8.38 10.06
N LEU A 91 5.01 -7.25 9.48
CA LEU A 91 5.53 -6.82 8.17
C LEU A 91 7.07 -6.70 8.21
N GLN A 92 7.62 -6.11 9.27
CA GLN A 92 9.07 -5.98 9.42
C GLN A 92 9.78 -7.33 9.63
N GLN A 93 9.12 -8.32 10.21
CA GLN A 93 9.66 -9.69 10.31
C GLN A 93 9.73 -10.36 8.93
N GLY A 94 8.74 -10.14 8.08
CA GLY A 94 8.70 -10.74 6.74
C GLY A 94 9.56 -10.02 5.70
N PHE A 95 9.58 -8.70 5.73
CA PHE A 95 10.21 -7.89 4.69
C PHE A 95 11.52 -7.23 5.11
N GLY A 96 11.77 -7.11 6.41
CA GLY A 96 12.96 -6.46 6.95
C GLY A 96 12.66 -5.16 7.71
N ALA A 97 13.62 -4.65 8.44
CA ALA A 97 13.47 -3.45 9.26
C ALA A 97 13.05 -2.23 8.43
N LYS A 98 11.95 -1.58 8.83
CA LYS A 98 11.33 -0.44 8.12
C LYS A 98 10.93 -0.76 6.68
N ASP A 99 10.72 -2.02 6.38
CA ASP A 99 10.18 -2.52 5.12
C ASP A 99 8.79 -3.10 5.37
N TYR A 100 7.81 -2.71 4.54
CA TYR A 100 6.41 -3.07 4.71
C TYR A 100 5.83 -3.75 3.47
N GLY A 101 6.71 -4.28 2.60
CA GLY A 101 6.36 -4.91 1.32
C GLY A 101 6.64 -4.01 0.12
N ASP A 102 6.62 -4.59 -1.05
CA ASP A 102 6.81 -3.87 -2.32
C ASP A 102 5.53 -3.13 -2.71
N LEU A 103 4.37 -3.80 -2.52
CA LEU A 103 3.03 -3.27 -2.81
C LEU A 103 2.45 -2.51 -1.60
N PHE A 104 1.33 -1.82 -1.78
CA PHE A 104 0.60 -1.18 -0.68
C PHE A 104 0.26 -2.20 0.41
N PRO A 105 0.59 -1.93 1.68
CA PRO A 105 0.05 -2.70 2.81
C PRO A 105 -1.47 -2.61 2.87
N VAL A 106 -2.13 -3.68 3.30
CA VAL A 106 -3.59 -3.79 3.24
C VAL A 106 -4.17 -4.10 4.61
N LEU A 107 -5.23 -3.38 4.95
CA LEU A 107 -6.16 -3.75 6.00
C LEU A 107 -7.35 -4.44 5.34
N ASP A 108 -7.58 -5.70 5.69
CA ASP A 108 -8.70 -6.52 5.25
C ASP A 108 -9.79 -6.47 6.31
N VAL A 109 -10.96 -5.93 5.94
CA VAL A 109 -12.14 -5.83 6.83
C VAL A 109 -13.37 -6.33 6.11
N GLU A 110 -13.82 -7.50 6.50
CA GLU A 110 -15.01 -8.16 5.94
C GLU A 110 -15.89 -8.83 7.02
N THR A 111 -15.44 -8.77 8.27
CA THR A 111 -16.14 -9.40 9.40
C THR A 111 -15.87 -8.62 10.69
N PRO A 112 -16.89 -8.20 11.46
CA PRO A 112 -16.73 -7.77 12.85
C PRO A 112 -16.65 -8.98 13.80
N VAL A 113 -15.92 -8.84 14.93
CA VAL A 113 -15.71 -9.94 15.91
C VAL A 113 -16.99 -10.31 16.65
N GLU A 114 -17.81 -9.32 16.93
CA GLU A 114 -18.99 -9.45 17.77
C GLU A 114 -20.17 -8.86 17.03
N ASN A 115 -21.37 -9.08 17.55
CA ASN A 115 -22.62 -8.54 16.98
C ASN A 115 -22.40 -7.35 16.05
N LYS A 116 -23.14 -7.27 14.97
CA LYS A 116 -23.01 -6.23 13.93
C LYS A 116 -22.76 -4.85 14.55
N LEU A 117 -21.56 -4.31 14.37
CA LEU A 117 -21.22 -2.98 14.82
C LEU A 117 -22.08 -1.92 14.12
N PRO A 118 -22.41 -0.79 14.76
CA PRO A 118 -22.93 0.38 14.06
C PRO A 118 -21.93 0.83 12.96
N THR A 119 -22.43 1.21 11.79
CA THR A 119 -21.61 1.67 10.67
C THR A 119 -20.60 2.74 11.10
N ALA A 120 -21.01 3.72 11.89
CA ALA A 120 -20.09 4.78 12.37
C ALA A 120 -18.93 4.23 13.18
N THR A 121 -19.17 3.26 14.07
CA THR A 121 -18.13 2.61 14.89
C THR A 121 -17.15 1.81 14.02
N LEU A 122 -17.68 1.05 13.06
CA LEU A 122 -16.85 0.33 12.09
C LEU A 122 -15.92 1.29 11.33
N ILE A 123 -16.48 2.37 10.78
CA ILE A 123 -15.74 3.38 10.03
C ILE A 123 -14.65 4.06 10.90
N ASP A 124 -14.99 4.38 12.15
CA ASP A 124 -14.04 5.01 13.09
C ASP A 124 -12.89 4.07 13.45
N TRP A 125 -13.17 2.76 13.59
CA TRP A 125 -12.15 1.75 13.83
C TRP A 125 -11.18 1.63 12.65
N ILE A 126 -11.70 1.53 11.41
CA ILE A 126 -10.90 1.46 10.18
C ILE A 126 -10.04 2.73 10.01
N ASP A 127 -10.65 3.92 10.18
CA ASP A 127 -9.94 5.19 10.01
C ASP A 127 -8.85 5.38 11.08
N ARG A 128 -9.08 4.90 12.31
CA ARG A 128 -8.09 4.93 13.38
C ARG A 128 -6.89 4.03 13.05
N PHE A 129 -7.14 2.80 12.60
CA PHE A 129 -6.09 1.88 12.15
C PHE A 129 -5.26 2.53 11.02
N ARG A 130 -5.95 3.04 9.97
CA ARG A 130 -5.31 3.71 8.84
C ARG A 130 -4.41 4.85 9.27
N LYS A 131 -4.94 5.80 10.04
CA LYS A 131 -4.19 6.98 10.52
C LYS A 131 -2.95 6.59 11.32
N ARG A 132 -3.07 5.58 12.18
CA ARG A 132 -1.95 5.06 12.96
C ARG A 132 -0.89 4.44 12.07
N PHE A 133 -1.30 3.57 11.14
CA PHE A 133 -0.42 2.90 10.21
C PHE A 133 0.37 3.90 9.36
N GLU A 134 -0.33 4.81 8.66
CA GLU A 134 0.27 5.82 7.79
C GLU A 134 1.23 6.76 8.57
N LYS A 135 0.87 7.13 9.79
CA LYS A 135 1.74 7.96 10.66
C LYS A 135 3.04 7.25 11.05
N LYS A 136 2.97 5.96 11.38
CA LYS A 136 4.13 5.18 11.85
C LYS A 136 5.05 4.73 10.73
N THR A 137 4.48 4.38 9.60
CA THR A 137 5.22 3.76 8.48
C THR A 137 5.56 4.74 7.36
N ARG A 138 4.81 5.83 7.24
CA ARG A 138 4.81 6.74 6.07
C ARG A 138 4.38 6.03 4.78
N ARG A 139 3.70 4.87 4.89
CA ARG A 139 3.08 4.15 3.79
C ARG A 139 1.58 4.42 3.79
N ARG A 140 1.01 4.58 2.61
CA ARG A 140 -0.45 4.57 2.43
C ARG A 140 -0.97 3.18 2.73
N LEU A 141 -2.15 3.10 3.35
CA LEU A 141 -2.84 1.85 3.65
C LEU A 141 -4.02 1.67 2.69
N MET A 142 -4.05 0.54 1.99
CA MET A 142 -5.20 0.15 1.16
C MET A 142 -6.22 -0.61 2.02
N LEU A 143 -7.52 -0.44 1.71
CA LEU A 143 -8.60 -1.21 2.33
C LEU A 143 -9.03 -2.34 1.38
N TYR A 144 -9.00 -3.59 1.86
CA TYR A 144 -9.73 -4.69 1.24
C TYR A 144 -11.07 -4.88 1.96
N THR A 145 -12.14 -5.07 1.16
CA THR A 145 -13.46 -5.39 1.68
C THR A 145 -14.36 -5.98 0.58
N GLY A 146 -15.41 -6.72 0.99
CA GLY A 146 -16.39 -7.26 0.06
C GLY A 146 -17.45 -6.24 -0.38
N ALA A 147 -17.87 -6.30 -1.64
CA ALA A 147 -18.99 -5.49 -2.13
C ALA A 147 -20.26 -5.69 -1.29
N PHE A 148 -20.54 -6.94 -0.89
CA PHE A 148 -21.65 -7.28 -0.01
C PHE A 148 -21.51 -6.63 1.37
N PHE A 149 -20.28 -6.57 1.90
CA PHE A 149 -20.01 -6.00 3.23
C PHE A 149 -20.23 -4.49 3.24
N ILE A 150 -19.84 -3.79 2.18
CA ILE A 150 -20.16 -2.36 2.02
C ILE A 150 -21.68 -2.14 2.02
N ASP A 151 -22.43 -2.94 1.26
CA ASP A 151 -23.91 -2.85 1.22
C ASP A 151 -24.52 -3.16 2.59
N GLU A 152 -24.01 -4.15 3.31
CA GLU A 152 -24.48 -4.52 4.65
C GLU A 152 -24.31 -3.41 5.69
N TYR A 153 -23.24 -2.61 5.56
CA TYR A 153 -22.91 -1.49 6.45
C TYR A 153 -23.33 -0.13 5.87
N ASN A 154 -24.61 -0.03 5.44
CA ASN A 154 -25.19 1.22 4.96
C ASN A 154 -24.38 1.90 3.86
N ASN A 155 -23.81 1.13 2.94
CA ASN A 155 -22.92 1.62 1.89
C ASN A 155 -21.75 2.46 2.45
N PHE A 156 -21.29 2.17 3.66
CA PHE A 156 -20.25 2.92 4.40
C PHE A 156 -20.56 4.41 4.56
N TYR A 157 -21.84 4.78 4.42
CA TYR A 157 -22.32 6.14 4.61
C TYR A 157 -22.61 6.41 6.09
N VAL A 158 -22.04 7.50 6.62
CA VAL A 158 -22.27 7.96 7.99
C VAL A 158 -23.02 9.30 7.93
N PRO A 159 -24.25 9.39 8.50
CA PRO A 159 -25.00 10.63 8.53
C PRO A 159 -24.17 11.81 9.09
N GLY A 160 -24.20 12.94 8.40
CA GLY A 160 -23.42 14.13 8.76
C GLY A 160 -21.92 14.09 8.39
N ARG A 161 -21.40 12.91 7.96
CA ARG A 161 -19.98 12.74 7.59
C ARG A 161 -19.78 12.27 6.15
N GLY A 162 -20.86 11.79 5.50
CA GLY A 162 -20.78 11.24 4.15
C GLY A 162 -20.05 9.91 4.09
N TYR A 163 -19.05 9.80 3.22
CA TYR A 163 -18.21 8.61 2.99
C TYR A 163 -16.77 8.84 3.51
N PRO A 164 -16.49 8.61 4.79
CA PRO A 164 -15.19 8.98 5.37
C PRO A 164 -14.00 8.20 4.81
N LEU A 165 -14.21 7.00 4.29
CA LEU A 165 -13.15 6.12 3.77
C LEU A 165 -12.89 6.29 2.26
N LYS A 166 -13.68 7.09 1.54
CA LYS A 166 -13.63 7.22 0.07
C LYS A 166 -12.25 7.59 -0.52
N ASN A 167 -11.35 8.14 0.30
CA ASN A 167 -10.00 8.51 -0.12
C ASN A 167 -8.96 7.41 0.16
N MET A 168 -9.36 6.27 0.72
CA MET A 168 -8.50 5.10 0.78
C MET A 168 -8.46 4.42 -0.61
N LEU A 169 -7.33 3.83 -0.95
CA LEU A 169 -7.27 2.91 -2.08
C LEU A 169 -8.14 1.69 -1.76
N LEU A 170 -8.87 1.20 -2.75
CA LEU A 170 -9.82 0.10 -2.57
C LEU A 170 -9.35 -1.17 -3.29
N TRP A 171 -9.25 -2.25 -2.55
CA TRP A 171 -9.25 -3.61 -3.07
C TRP A 171 -10.61 -4.22 -2.75
N ILE A 172 -11.43 -4.45 -3.78
CA ILE A 172 -12.81 -4.91 -3.63
C ILE A 172 -12.96 -6.38 -4.03
N ALA A 173 -13.61 -7.17 -3.18
CA ALA A 173 -14.05 -8.51 -3.54
C ALA A 173 -15.48 -8.49 -4.10
N MET A 174 -15.63 -8.96 -5.33
CA MET A 174 -16.93 -9.16 -5.97
C MET A 174 -16.79 -10.25 -7.04
N TYR A 175 -17.37 -11.41 -6.77
CA TYR A 175 -17.22 -12.60 -7.60
C TYR A 175 -18.28 -12.64 -8.70
N THR A 176 -17.83 -12.63 -9.96
CA THR A 176 -18.73 -12.57 -11.12
C THR A 176 -19.53 -13.85 -11.35
N LYS A 177 -19.05 -14.97 -10.82
CA LYS A 177 -19.75 -16.27 -10.91
C LYS A 177 -20.95 -16.40 -9.97
N ILE A 178 -21.11 -15.50 -8.99
CA ILE A 178 -22.26 -15.49 -8.08
C ILE A 178 -23.48 -14.97 -8.83
N PRO A 179 -24.59 -15.74 -8.90
CA PRO A 179 -25.81 -15.30 -9.56
C PRO A 179 -26.34 -13.98 -8.97
N GLY A 180 -26.66 -13.03 -9.85
CA GLY A 180 -27.14 -11.70 -9.47
C GLY A 180 -26.06 -10.64 -9.32
N ASN A 181 -24.78 -11.01 -9.28
CA ASN A 181 -23.71 -10.04 -9.32
C ASN A 181 -23.56 -9.39 -10.72
N PRO A 182 -23.20 -8.10 -10.78
CA PRO A 182 -22.91 -7.44 -12.05
C PRO A 182 -21.61 -7.97 -12.68
N PRO A 183 -21.33 -7.68 -13.95
CA PRO A 183 -20.12 -8.14 -14.64
C PRO A 183 -18.83 -7.51 -14.11
N TYR A 184 -18.92 -6.44 -13.34
CA TYR A 184 -17.82 -5.76 -12.62
C TYR A 184 -18.38 -4.95 -11.44
N PRO A 185 -17.57 -4.56 -10.45
CA PRO A 185 -18.05 -3.84 -9.25
C PRO A 185 -18.74 -2.52 -9.61
N LYS A 186 -19.92 -2.26 -9.02
CA LYS A 186 -20.64 -0.99 -9.13
C LYS A 186 -20.03 0.08 -8.21
N ASP A 187 -20.32 1.35 -8.45
CA ASP A 187 -19.98 2.44 -7.54
C ASP A 187 -20.66 2.23 -6.19
N GLN A 188 -19.88 2.21 -5.12
CA GLN A 188 -20.38 2.03 -3.75
C GLN A 188 -19.36 2.51 -2.70
N GLY A 189 -19.80 2.74 -1.47
CA GLY A 189 -18.95 3.18 -0.37
C GLY A 189 -18.30 4.56 -0.58
N GLY A 190 -18.76 5.32 -1.60
CA GLY A 190 -18.14 6.58 -2.03
C GLY A 190 -17.01 6.41 -3.05
N TRP A 191 -16.67 5.17 -3.43
CA TRP A 191 -15.70 4.88 -4.48
C TRP A 191 -16.36 4.75 -5.85
N SER A 192 -15.71 5.31 -6.87
CA SER A 192 -16.03 5.12 -8.30
C SER A 192 -14.94 4.34 -9.04
N LYS A 193 -13.86 3.97 -8.35
CA LYS A 193 -12.74 3.20 -8.89
C LYS A 193 -12.22 2.21 -7.84
N TRP A 194 -11.81 1.05 -8.30
CA TRP A 194 -11.01 0.12 -7.51
C TRP A 194 -9.53 0.22 -7.91
N ARG A 195 -8.63 -0.10 -6.99
CA ARG A 195 -7.22 -0.31 -7.27
C ARG A 195 -6.94 -1.78 -7.59
N ILE A 196 -7.58 -2.68 -6.85
CA ILE A 196 -7.57 -4.12 -7.10
C ILE A 196 -9.00 -4.63 -7.02
N TRP A 197 -9.34 -5.60 -7.88
CA TRP A 197 -10.60 -6.30 -7.86
C TRP A 197 -10.36 -7.80 -7.73
N GLN A 198 -10.71 -8.40 -6.59
CA GLN A 198 -10.76 -9.84 -6.40
C GLN A 198 -12.04 -10.36 -7.04
N PHE A 199 -11.88 -11.07 -8.16
CA PHE A 199 -13.00 -11.49 -9.01
C PHE A 199 -13.37 -12.96 -8.85
N SER A 200 -12.55 -13.77 -8.18
CA SER A 200 -12.76 -15.18 -7.91
C SER A 200 -12.04 -15.61 -6.64
N GLU A 201 -12.59 -16.60 -5.93
CA GLU A 201 -12.00 -17.26 -4.76
C GLU A 201 -11.61 -18.72 -5.03
N ASP A 202 -11.78 -19.20 -6.27
CA ASP A 202 -11.64 -20.59 -6.62
C ASP A 202 -10.84 -20.85 -7.92
N LEU A 203 -9.92 -19.94 -8.27
CA LEU A 203 -9.16 -20.07 -9.51
C LEU A 203 -7.99 -21.03 -9.34
N VAL A 204 -7.83 -21.95 -10.29
CA VAL A 204 -6.66 -22.83 -10.38
C VAL A 204 -5.55 -22.08 -11.11
N VAL A 205 -4.41 -21.90 -10.44
CA VAL A 205 -3.23 -21.21 -10.99
C VAL A 205 -2.04 -22.17 -10.98
N GLU A 206 -1.35 -22.27 -12.11
CA GLU A 206 -0.16 -23.14 -12.21
C GLU A 206 0.93 -22.65 -11.24
N GLY A 207 1.51 -23.58 -10.49
CA GLY A 207 2.47 -23.29 -9.42
C GLY A 207 1.84 -23.24 -8.03
N VAL A 208 0.50 -23.43 -7.90
CA VAL A 208 -0.20 -23.50 -6.62
C VAL A 208 -1.01 -24.79 -6.54
N GLY A 209 -0.91 -25.53 -5.42
CA GLY A 209 -1.47 -26.86 -5.24
C GLY A 209 -2.98 -26.94 -4.97
N ASN A 210 -3.64 -25.79 -4.74
CA ASN A 210 -5.09 -25.68 -4.54
C ASN A 210 -5.64 -24.40 -5.17
N PRO A 211 -6.96 -24.30 -5.42
CA PRO A 211 -7.58 -23.04 -5.87
C PRO A 211 -7.29 -21.88 -4.92
N VAL A 212 -7.16 -20.70 -5.48
CA VAL A 212 -6.79 -19.47 -4.77
C VAL A 212 -7.62 -18.27 -5.22
N ASP A 213 -7.56 -17.22 -4.43
CA ASP A 213 -8.14 -15.92 -4.72
C ASP A 213 -7.40 -15.24 -5.87
N ALA A 214 -8.17 -14.74 -6.83
CA ALA A 214 -7.66 -14.18 -8.08
C ALA A 214 -8.08 -12.72 -8.26
N ASN A 215 -7.12 -11.91 -8.73
CA ASN A 215 -7.21 -10.46 -8.69
C ASN A 215 -6.85 -9.81 -10.03
N TRP A 216 -7.63 -8.78 -10.42
CA TRP A 216 -7.23 -7.82 -11.41
C TRP A 216 -6.66 -6.58 -10.74
N GLY A 217 -5.45 -6.20 -11.12
CA GLY A 217 -4.80 -4.96 -10.70
C GLY A 217 -4.86 -3.88 -11.79
N PRO A 218 -4.19 -2.74 -11.58
CA PRO A 218 -4.05 -1.69 -12.57
C PRO A 218 -3.23 -2.15 -13.79
N ASP A 219 -3.17 -1.32 -14.82
CA ASP A 219 -2.46 -1.63 -16.08
C ASP A 219 -0.93 -1.66 -15.93
N ASN A 220 -0.41 -1.08 -14.85
CA ASN A 220 1.01 -1.13 -14.49
C ASN A 220 1.16 -1.42 -12.99
N VAL A 221 2.10 -2.30 -12.63
CA VAL A 221 2.39 -2.67 -11.24
C VAL A 221 2.98 -1.49 -10.45
N ASP A 222 3.63 -0.51 -11.10
CA ASP A 222 4.12 0.71 -10.43
C ASP A 222 2.99 1.40 -9.64
N LEU A 223 1.75 1.37 -10.16
CA LEU A 223 0.57 1.90 -9.47
C LEU A 223 0.19 1.15 -8.17
N LEU A 224 0.89 0.09 -7.83
CA LEU A 224 0.75 -0.67 -6.57
C LEU A 224 1.96 -0.52 -5.65
N THR A 225 3.03 0.15 -6.09
CA THR A 225 4.32 0.21 -5.40
C THR A 225 4.65 1.62 -4.91
N GLN A 226 5.65 1.73 -4.05
CA GLN A 226 6.24 3.03 -3.72
C GLN A 226 7.07 3.54 -4.89
N PRO A 227 7.19 4.87 -5.05
CA PRO A 227 8.13 5.45 -5.99
C PRO A 227 9.55 4.94 -5.79
N SER A 228 10.24 4.74 -6.89
CA SER A 228 11.65 4.33 -6.91
C SER A 228 12.53 5.33 -6.18
N ILE A 229 13.62 4.83 -5.59
CA ILE A 229 14.57 5.68 -4.88
C ILE A 229 15.33 6.54 -5.90
N VAL A 230 15.40 7.84 -5.64
CA VAL A 230 16.18 8.79 -6.44
C VAL A 230 17.64 8.35 -6.53
N THR A 231 18.19 8.34 -7.74
CA THR A 231 19.59 7.99 -8.02
C THR A 231 20.36 9.16 -8.63
N GLY A 232 21.68 9.07 -8.72
CA GLY A 232 22.51 10.11 -9.33
C GLY A 232 22.50 11.45 -8.59
N LEU A 233 22.07 11.49 -7.31
CA LEU A 233 21.97 12.71 -6.53
C LEU A 233 23.34 13.38 -6.34
N LYS A 234 23.39 14.68 -6.71
CA LYS A 234 24.55 15.55 -6.54
C LYS A 234 24.11 16.89 -5.93
N ALA A 235 24.99 17.51 -5.17
CA ALA A 235 24.79 18.87 -4.70
C ALA A 235 26.11 19.65 -4.81
N ILE A 236 26.05 20.87 -5.32
CA ILE A 236 27.19 21.76 -5.45
C ILE A 236 26.81 23.17 -4.98
N GLU A 237 27.79 23.90 -4.46
CA GLU A 237 27.62 25.34 -4.16
C GLU A 237 28.34 26.16 -5.24
N SER A 238 27.64 27.08 -5.88
CA SER A 238 28.17 27.94 -6.94
C SER A 238 27.43 29.28 -6.94
N GLY A 239 28.18 30.38 -6.97
CA GLY A 239 27.61 31.72 -7.06
C GLY A 239 26.64 32.08 -5.92
N GLY A 240 26.86 31.55 -4.71
CA GLY A 240 25.98 31.78 -3.56
C GLY A 240 24.65 30.99 -3.61
N GLN A 241 24.55 30.04 -4.55
CA GLN A 241 23.43 29.12 -4.64
C GLN A 241 23.89 27.68 -4.39
N VAL A 242 22.98 26.87 -3.83
CA VAL A 242 23.09 25.43 -3.81
C VAL A 242 22.25 24.86 -4.96
N ILE A 243 22.89 24.07 -5.80
CA ILE A 243 22.31 23.41 -6.95
C ILE A 243 22.29 21.92 -6.64
N VAL A 244 21.08 21.34 -6.59
CA VAL A 244 20.84 19.92 -6.34
C VAL A 244 20.34 19.30 -7.62
N SER A 245 20.94 18.20 -8.08
CA SER A 245 20.52 17.50 -9.30
C SER A 245 20.49 15.99 -9.10
N TRP A 246 19.66 15.30 -9.87
CA TRP A 246 19.44 13.85 -9.77
C TRP A 246 19.03 13.25 -11.11
N SER A 247 19.02 11.91 -11.18
CA SER A 247 18.46 11.19 -12.33
C SER A 247 16.94 11.10 -12.19
N ARG A 248 16.21 11.30 -13.29
CA ARG A 248 14.75 11.15 -13.31
C ARG A 248 14.35 9.75 -12.83
N VAL A 249 13.33 9.67 -11.98
CA VAL A 249 12.66 8.42 -11.59
C VAL A 249 11.68 8.02 -12.70
N PRO A 250 11.71 6.75 -13.18
CA PRO A 250 10.94 6.34 -14.37
C PRO A 250 9.49 5.94 -14.06
N ASP A 251 9.05 5.97 -12.82
CA ASP A 251 7.74 5.47 -12.39
C ASP A 251 6.61 6.24 -13.08
N VAL A 252 5.58 5.52 -13.53
CA VAL A 252 4.52 6.08 -14.39
C VAL A 252 3.56 7.01 -13.67
N ASP A 253 3.49 6.92 -12.36
CA ASP A 253 2.61 7.71 -11.50
C ASP A 253 3.36 8.72 -10.63
N LEU A 254 4.62 8.99 -10.96
CA LEU A 254 5.42 9.98 -10.25
C LEU A 254 4.79 11.37 -10.35
N LEU A 255 4.55 12.03 -9.22
CA LEU A 255 4.04 13.40 -9.16
C LEU A 255 5.18 14.43 -9.01
N GLY A 256 6.25 14.09 -8.28
CA GLY A 256 7.36 15.02 -8.11
C GLY A 256 8.40 14.60 -7.09
N TYR A 257 9.17 15.58 -6.64
CA TYR A 257 10.27 15.39 -5.68
C TYR A 257 10.21 16.41 -4.56
N ASN A 258 10.42 15.94 -3.32
CA ASN A 258 10.64 16.80 -2.16
C ASN A 258 12.13 16.90 -1.84
N ILE A 259 12.62 18.10 -1.61
CA ILE A 259 14.01 18.40 -1.31
C ILE A 259 14.15 18.85 0.14
N PHE A 260 15.19 18.37 0.82
CA PHE A 260 15.45 18.65 2.24
C PHE A 260 16.92 19.02 2.47
N ALA A 261 17.17 19.85 3.50
CA ALA A 261 18.51 20.05 4.06
C ALA A 261 18.49 19.76 5.56
N ASN A 262 19.36 18.85 6.02
CA ASN A 262 19.42 18.40 7.42
C ASN A 262 18.04 18.02 8.00
N GLY A 263 17.17 17.43 7.18
CA GLY A 263 15.81 17.02 7.54
C GLY A 263 14.74 18.09 7.39
N ASN A 264 15.11 19.36 7.21
CA ASN A 264 14.17 20.45 6.97
C ASN A 264 13.80 20.50 5.47
N TRP A 265 12.50 20.59 5.19
CA TRP A 265 11.99 20.75 3.83
C TRP A 265 12.42 22.09 3.24
N LEU A 266 12.90 22.05 1.99
CA LEU A 266 13.35 23.25 1.23
C LEU A 266 12.37 23.62 0.12
N GLY A 267 11.75 22.63 -0.50
CA GLY A 267 10.84 22.82 -1.62
C GLY A 267 10.42 21.51 -2.26
N THR A 268 9.50 21.63 -3.21
CA THR A 268 8.97 20.54 -4.04
C THR A 268 9.09 20.97 -5.50
N VAL A 269 9.40 20.03 -6.39
CA VAL A 269 9.41 20.22 -7.84
C VAL A 269 8.64 19.09 -8.51
N ASP A 270 8.23 19.30 -9.77
CA ASP A 270 7.44 18.37 -10.54
C ASP A 270 8.26 17.16 -11.02
N ALA A 271 7.58 16.12 -11.49
CA ALA A 271 8.19 14.86 -11.96
C ALA A 271 9.18 15.03 -13.11
N GLU A 272 9.00 16.07 -13.93
CA GLU A 272 9.90 16.36 -15.07
C GLU A 272 11.19 17.07 -14.65
N ASP A 273 11.23 17.67 -13.47
CA ASP A 273 12.38 18.40 -12.97
C ASP A 273 13.43 17.43 -12.41
N THR A 274 14.67 17.66 -12.78
CA THR A 274 15.83 16.90 -12.27
C THR A 274 16.84 17.79 -11.58
N GLU A 275 16.45 19.05 -11.29
CA GLU A 275 17.29 20.03 -10.64
C GLU A 275 16.46 20.94 -9.71
N PHE A 276 17.05 21.33 -8.59
CA PHE A 276 16.50 22.32 -7.66
C PHE A 276 17.59 23.33 -7.28
N ARG A 277 17.26 24.63 -7.33
CA ARG A 277 18.20 25.71 -6.98
C ARG A 277 17.65 26.53 -5.81
N ILE A 278 18.51 26.83 -4.85
CA ILE A 278 18.16 27.65 -3.69
C ILE A 278 19.36 28.50 -3.27
N ALA A 279 19.09 29.75 -2.87
CA ALA A 279 20.14 30.60 -2.30
C ALA A 279 20.72 29.94 -1.03
N ARG A 280 22.06 29.90 -0.91
CA ARG A 280 22.75 29.29 0.24
C ARG A 280 22.28 29.89 1.57
N SER A 281 21.97 31.18 1.59
CA SER A 281 21.46 31.91 2.76
C SER A 281 20.07 31.46 3.23
N LYS A 282 19.28 30.80 2.37
CA LYS A 282 17.96 30.25 2.73
C LYS A 282 18.02 28.86 3.35
N ILE A 283 19.17 28.19 3.33
CA ILE A 283 19.33 26.90 3.97
C ILE A 283 19.60 27.12 5.47
N PRO A 284 18.73 26.63 6.36
CA PRO A 284 18.81 26.92 7.79
C PRO A 284 19.92 26.10 8.48
N VAL A 285 21.17 26.42 8.23
CA VAL A 285 22.35 25.72 8.77
C VAL A 285 23.39 26.73 9.20
N LYS A 286 24.00 26.52 10.37
CA LYS A 286 25.11 27.35 10.85
C LYS A 286 26.29 27.29 9.88
N THR A 287 26.93 28.44 9.65
CA THR A 287 28.13 28.55 8.82
C THR A 287 29.21 27.55 9.30
N GLY A 288 29.84 26.84 8.39
CA GLY A 288 30.87 25.83 8.71
C GLY A 288 30.35 24.45 9.10
N THR A 289 29.01 24.24 9.08
CA THR A 289 28.44 22.92 9.31
C THR A 289 28.17 22.24 7.98
N ALA A 290 28.53 20.97 7.84
CA ALA A 290 28.19 20.14 6.68
C ALA A 290 26.68 20.11 6.47
N VAL A 291 26.23 20.28 5.23
CA VAL A 291 24.82 20.28 4.85
C VAL A 291 24.48 18.94 4.21
N LYS A 292 23.65 18.13 4.87
CA LYS A 292 23.14 16.91 4.28
C LYS A 292 21.90 17.24 3.45
N ILE A 293 22.03 17.21 2.14
CA ILE A 293 20.90 17.32 1.20
C ILE A 293 20.24 15.96 1.03
N ALA A 294 18.92 15.94 0.98
CA ALA A 294 18.16 14.74 0.72
C ALA A 294 17.03 15.00 -0.29
N VAL A 295 16.74 14.02 -1.13
CA VAL A 295 15.63 14.06 -2.10
C VAL A 295 14.83 12.77 -1.98
N GLU A 296 13.50 12.90 -1.98
CA GLU A 296 12.56 11.79 -2.06
C GLU A 296 11.58 12.02 -3.22
N ALA A 297 11.28 10.97 -3.96
CA ALA A 297 10.22 10.96 -4.95
C ALA A 297 8.88 10.73 -4.25
N PHE A 298 7.79 11.28 -4.83
CA PHE A 298 6.42 11.01 -4.38
C PHE A 298 5.47 10.92 -5.58
N ASP A 299 4.39 10.14 -5.41
CA ASP A 299 3.40 9.83 -6.45
C ASP A 299 2.05 10.52 -6.25
N TYR A 300 1.12 10.27 -7.18
CA TYR A 300 -0.26 10.80 -7.14
C TYR A 300 -1.10 10.25 -5.98
N ASP A 301 -0.74 9.11 -5.40
CA ASP A 301 -1.42 8.52 -4.25
C ASP A 301 -0.89 9.08 -2.92
N GLY A 302 0.21 9.86 -2.96
CA GLY A 302 0.88 10.43 -1.81
C GLY A 302 1.84 9.45 -1.13
N GLU A 303 2.21 8.34 -1.79
CA GLU A 303 3.33 7.51 -1.37
C GLU A 303 4.65 8.24 -1.63
N VAL A 304 5.66 7.91 -0.84
CA VAL A 304 7.01 8.44 -1.01
C VAL A 304 7.99 7.30 -1.16
N SER A 305 9.10 7.55 -1.83
CA SER A 305 10.16 6.55 -1.98
C SER A 305 10.61 6.01 -0.60
N LYS A 306 10.90 4.71 -0.55
CA LYS A 306 11.22 3.94 0.68
C LYS A 306 12.24 4.63 1.57
N ARG A 307 13.18 5.35 0.96
CA ARG A 307 14.17 6.19 1.65
C ARG A 307 14.53 7.39 0.81
N ARG A 308 14.98 8.44 1.46
CA ARG A 308 15.58 9.59 0.80
C ARG A 308 16.97 9.25 0.28
N ALA A 309 17.26 9.61 -0.96
CA ALA A 309 18.64 9.69 -1.43
C ALA A 309 19.33 10.85 -0.69
N THR A 310 20.59 10.71 -0.33
CA THR A 310 21.31 11.73 0.43
C THR A 310 22.72 11.98 -0.12
N VAL A 311 23.17 13.24 -0.06
CA VAL A 311 24.52 13.69 -0.37
C VAL A 311 24.93 14.78 0.62
N THR A 312 26.21 14.88 0.95
CA THR A 312 26.76 15.96 1.77
C THR A 312 27.36 17.03 0.86
N LEU A 313 27.02 18.30 1.14
CA LEU A 313 27.56 19.48 0.47
C LEU A 313 28.80 19.97 1.19
#